data_d28463c6d0caa34add31cddb1a2a5cd6
#
_entry.id   d28463c6d0caa34add31cddb1a2a5cd6
#
_cell.length_a   1.000
_cell.length_b   1.000
_cell.length_c   1.000
_cell.angle_alpha   90.00
_cell.angle_beta   90.00
_cell.angle_gamma   90.00
#
_symmetry.space_group_name_H-M   'P 1'
#
loop_
_entity.id
_entity.type
_entity.pdbx_description
1 polymer ?
#
loop_
_entity_poly.entity_id
_entity_poly.type
_entity_poly.pdbx_seq_one_letter_code
_entity_poly.pdbx_strand_id
1 'polypeptide(L)'
;MKKEQTVIKFDNIKDLLYYSANTYADNIAFTTKIKNGKEVEYINHTYTNLLEDINYFGTSLYKLGLQGKRSAVVGHNCYEWAVAHLSNLLGGIVSVPLDKGLQIGELEDSLIRSEVESIVFDEKLKDIIEEIKNSGKTNIKHFICFSKLPGFLYFYDLIDDGKKAIEAGYSEYINYKVNPSAMSILLFTSGTTSKSKAVMLNQNGIATNIYDMQLVETFYSTDVNIAFLPYHHIFGSTGMLVMLASGVKTVFPDGLRYIQQNLKEYKVSVFVGVPVLIDKMYSTIMKEVEKQGKTRLINFMIKLSNFLLKLHIDIRRKVFKQLIDALGGNMRFVISGGAPLDKRVGKWFNSIGIHLVQGYGLTETSPVISAENDTCVKEGSVGIPMGSLDVKINNKDANGIGEIIVKGPNVMLGYYKNEEQTNEVLKDGWFHTGDLGYIDADGYLFITGRQKDLIVLKNGKKVFPEELEILINRLDEVEECFVYGLPDAQDSNDVKVSVEVVYNETVTKSKYPNATEQELKDIIWNEITNLPVDVRLLRPYIRKEF
;
A
#
# COMPACT_ATOMS: atom_id res chain seq x y z
N MET A 1 20.35 8.21 -17.31
CA MET A 1 19.64 7.82 -18.55
C MET A 1 18.51 8.80 -18.73
N LYS A 2 18.32 9.38 -19.90
CA LYS A 2 17.14 10.24 -20.18
C LYS A 2 15.89 9.38 -20.08
N LYS A 3 14.82 9.86 -19.43
CA LYS A 3 13.51 9.23 -19.48
C LYS A 3 13.08 9.14 -20.95
N GLU A 4 12.97 7.92 -21.48
CA GLU A 4 12.49 7.68 -22.86
C GLU A 4 10.95 7.69 -22.94
N GLN A 5 10.26 7.69 -21.79
CA GLN A 5 8.81 7.62 -21.75
C GLN A 5 8.20 9.02 -21.66
N THR A 6 7.37 9.37 -22.64
CA THR A 6 6.54 10.58 -22.58
C THR A 6 5.43 10.37 -21.55
N VAL A 7 5.51 11.09 -20.44
CA VAL A 7 4.45 11.08 -19.41
C VAL A 7 3.35 12.05 -19.84
N ILE A 8 2.12 11.55 -19.92
CA ILE A 8 0.95 12.33 -20.32
C ILE A 8 0.07 12.54 -19.09
N LYS A 9 -0.36 13.78 -18.89
CA LYS A 9 -1.32 14.12 -17.83
C LYS A 9 -2.74 13.86 -18.33
N PHE A 10 -3.51 13.12 -17.55
CA PHE A 10 -4.94 12.89 -17.74
C PHE A 10 -5.72 13.50 -16.57
N ASP A 11 -6.94 13.95 -16.83
CA ASP A 11 -7.82 14.49 -15.79
C ASP A 11 -8.68 13.39 -15.15
N ASN A 12 -8.78 12.22 -15.77
CA ASN A 12 -9.57 11.10 -15.31
C ASN A 12 -8.98 9.74 -15.71
N ILE A 13 -9.43 8.69 -15.03
CA ILE A 13 -8.93 7.31 -15.21
C ILE A 13 -9.42 6.69 -16.53
N LYS A 14 -10.58 7.10 -17.03
CA LYS A 14 -11.10 6.57 -18.30
C LYS A 14 -10.17 6.91 -19.46
N ASP A 15 -9.83 8.19 -19.62
CA ASP A 15 -8.95 8.63 -20.71
C ASP A 15 -7.56 8.02 -20.59
N LEU A 16 -7.04 7.90 -19.35
CA LEU A 16 -5.78 7.22 -19.08
C LEU A 16 -5.81 5.75 -19.54
N LEU A 17 -6.84 4.98 -19.17
CA LEU A 17 -6.93 3.56 -19.53
C LEU A 17 -7.17 3.34 -21.03
N TYR A 18 -7.98 4.17 -21.67
CA TYR A 18 -8.15 4.12 -23.13
C TYR A 18 -6.83 4.43 -23.86
N TYR A 19 -6.08 5.42 -23.40
CA TYR A 19 -4.74 5.71 -23.91
C TYR A 19 -3.79 4.51 -23.72
N SER A 20 -3.78 3.94 -22.51
CA SER A 20 -2.91 2.78 -22.20
C SER A 20 -3.25 1.56 -23.05
N ALA A 21 -4.53 1.25 -23.23
CA ALA A 21 -4.97 0.15 -24.05
C ALA A 21 -4.62 0.33 -25.54
N ASN A 22 -4.69 1.56 -26.05
CA ASN A 22 -4.26 1.87 -27.41
C ASN A 22 -2.73 1.81 -27.59
N THR A 23 -1.98 2.28 -26.57
CA THR A 23 -0.50 2.36 -26.64
C THR A 23 0.17 1.00 -26.44
N TYR A 24 -0.41 0.17 -25.55
CA TYR A 24 0.14 -1.12 -25.14
C TYR A 24 -0.79 -2.29 -25.48
N ALA A 25 -1.55 -2.19 -26.59
CA ALA A 25 -2.64 -3.07 -26.95
C ALA A 25 -2.35 -4.57 -26.73
N ASP A 26 -1.23 -5.04 -27.25
CA ASP A 26 -0.81 -6.44 -27.22
C ASP A 26 0.02 -6.83 -25.98
N ASN A 27 0.39 -5.86 -25.17
CA ASN A 27 1.10 -6.15 -23.92
C ASN A 27 0.14 -6.87 -22.94
N ILE A 28 0.70 -7.73 -22.11
CA ILE A 28 -0.06 -8.37 -21.04
C ILE A 28 -0.25 -7.36 -19.90
N ALA A 29 -1.51 -7.03 -19.58
CA ALA A 29 -1.86 -6.22 -18.42
C ALA A 29 -1.86 -7.07 -17.14
N PHE A 30 -2.52 -8.23 -17.17
CA PHE A 30 -2.61 -9.15 -16.05
C PHE A 30 -2.34 -10.59 -16.45
N THR A 31 -1.77 -11.36 -15.52
CA THR A 31 -1.70 -12.82 -15.64
C THR A 31 -2.36 -13.46 -14.43
N THR A 32 -3.37 -14.28 -14.66
CA THR A 32 -4.05 -15.10 -13.67
C THR A 32 -3.49 -16.52 -13.71
N LYS A 33 -3.22 -17.10 -12.54
CA LYS A 33 -2.75 -18.48 -12.38
C LYS A 33 -3.89 -19.35 -11.89
N ILE A 34 -4.23 -20.38 -12.66
CA ILE A 34 -5.24 -21.36 -12.30
C ILE A 34 -4.54 -22.67 -11.95
N LYS A 35 -4.92 -23.26 -10.82
CA LYS A 35 -4.41 -24.56 -10.36
C LYS A 35 -5.50 -25.60 -10.41
N ASN A 36 -5.37 -26.56 -11.32
CA ASN A 36 -6.26 -27.72 -11.45
C ASN A 36 -5.51 -28.99 -10.98
N GLY A 37 -5.54 -29.24 -9.68
CA GLY A 37 -4.76 -30.31 -9.08
C GLY A 37 -3.25 -30.08 -9.21
N LYS A 38 -2.56 -30.88 -10.04
CA LYS A 38 -1.10 -30.71 -10.31
C LYS A 38 -0.82 -29.84 -11.54
N GLU A 39 -1.82 -29.58 -12.35
CA GLU A 39 -1.66 -28.75 -13.55
C GLU A 39 -1.80 -27.29 -13.20
N VAL A 40 -0.94 -26.47 -13.80
CA VAL A 40 -0.91 -25.01 -13.65
C VAL A 40 -1.10 -24.39 -15.01
N GLU A 41 -2.12 -23.56 -15.13
CA GLU A 41 -2.41 -22.78 -16.34
C GLU A 41 -2.22 -21.30 -16.04
N TYR A 42 -1.67 -20.55 -17.01
CA TYR A 42 -1.52 -19.10 -16.94
C TYR A 42 -2.39 -18.44 -18.01
N ILE A 43 -3.39 -17.70 -17.57
CA ILE A 43 -4.25 -16.91 -18.45
C ILE A 43 -3.68 -15.50 -18.50
N ASN A 44 -3.32 -15.05 -19.71
CA ASN A 44 -2.82 -13.72 -19.96
C ASN A 44 -3.94 -12.84 -20.52
N HIS A 45 -4.18 -11.71 -19.84
CA HIS A 45 -5.12 -10.69 -20.30
C HIS A 45 -4.31 -9.53 -20.87
N THR A 46 -4.46 -9.24 -22.16
CA THR A 46 -3.82 -8.06 -22.78
C THR A 46 -4.48 -6.77 -22.32
N TYR A 47 -3.88 -5.63 -22.62
CA TYR A 47 -4.48 -4.33 -22.37
C TYR A 47 -5.79 -4.15 -23.16
N THR A 48 -5.84 -4.69 -24.39
CA THR A 48 -7.07 -4.73 -25.20
C THR A 48 -8.15 -5.55 -24.50
N ASN A 49 -7.84 -6.79 -24.08
CA ASN A 49 -8.82 -7.64 -23.39
C ASN A 49 -9.33 -6.99 -22.10
N LEU A 50 -8.43 -6.37 -21.33
CA LEU A 50 -8.81 -5.68 -20.11
C LEU A 50 -9.83 -4.56 -20.39
N LEU A 51 -9.57 -3.69 -21.38
CA LEU A 51 -10.48 -2.62 -21.73
C LEU A 51 -11.82 -3.13 -22.27
N GLU A 52 -11.81 -4.20 -23.06
CA GLU A 52 -13.01 -4.86 -23.54
C GLU A 52 -13.85 -5.41 -22.38
N ASP A 53 -13.25 -6.17 -21.46
CA ASP A 53 -13.93 -6.73 -20.30
C ASP A 53 -14.50 -5.64 -19.37
N ILE A 54 -13.75 -4.54 -19.16
CA ILE A 54 -14.23 -3.36 -18.43
C ILE A 54 -15.48 -2.78 -19.12
N ASN A 55 -15.45 -2.62 -20.43
CA ASN A 55 -16.59 -2.07 -21.20
C ASN A 55 -17.79 -3.01 -21.18
N TYR A 56 -17.58 -4.31 -21.31
CA TYR A 56 -18.64 -5.31 -21.27
C TYR A 56 -19.28 -5.38 -19.88
N PHE A 57 -18.48 -5.56 -18.85
CA PHE A 57 -18.97 -5.61 -17.47
C PHE A 57 -19.69 -4.32 -17.07
N GLY A 58 -19.08 -3.16 -17.36
CA GLY A 58 -19.67 -1.85 -17.08
C GLY A 58 -20.99 -1.60 -17.81
N THR A 59 -21.12 -2.08 -19.06
CA THR A 59 -22.37 -2.05 -19.81
C THR A 59 -23.47 -2.87 -19.12
N SER A 60 -23.14 -4.05 -18.59
CA SER A 60 -24.09 -4.84 -17.81
C SER A 60 -24.47 -4.17 -16.49
N LEU A 61 -23.53 -3.48 -15.81
CA LEU A 61 -23.88 -2.69 -14.63
C LEU A 61 -24.88 -1.57 -14.95
N TYR A 62 -24.74 -0.93 -16.11
CA TYR A 62 -25.72 0.08 -16.57
C TYR A 62 -27.09 -0.53 -16.83
N LYS A 63 -27.16 -1.68 -17.46
CA LYS A 63 -28.42 -2.40 -17.66
C LYS A 63 -29.09 -2.85 -16.35
N LEU A 64 -28.30 -3.06 -15.30
CA LEU A 64 -28.80 -3.28 -13.93
C LEU A 64 -29.23 -1.97 -13.22
N GLY A 65 -29.12 -0.81 -13.88
CA GLY A 65 -29.54 0.49 -13.34
C GLY A 65 -28.55 1.13 -12.37
N LEU A 66 -27.26 0.78 -12.44
CA LEU A 66 -26.24 1.24 -11.51
C LEU A 66 -25.56 2.55 -11.93
N GLN A 67 -25.91 3.16 -13.04
CA GLN A 67 -25.40 4.47 -13.46
C GLN A 67 -25.62 5.51 -12.35
N GLY A 68 -24.54 6.21 -11.92
CA GLY A 68 -24.59 7.22 -10.85
C GLY A 68 -24.87 6.66 -9.46
N LYS A 69 -24.85 5.33 -9.31
CA LYS A 69 -25.02 4.63 -8.02
C LYS A 69 -23.67 4.28 -7.40
N ARG A 70 -23.69 3.46 -6.35
CA ARG A 70 -22.50 2.97 -5.66
C ARG A 70 -22.46 1.45 -5.70
N SER A 71 -21.25 0.92 -5.92
CA SER A 71 -20.99 -0.52 -6.01
C SER A 71 -19.80 -0.89 -5.14
N ALA A 72 -20.01 -1.81 -4.21
CA ALA A 72 -18.92 -2.36 -3.41
C ALA A 72 -18.13 -3.43 -4.19
N VAL A 73 -16.82 -3.51 -3.92
CA VAL A 73 -15.96 -4.57 -4.42
C VAL A 73 -15.19 -5.16 -3.24
N VAL A 74 -15.36 -6.47 -2.99
CA VAL A 74 -14.81 -7.17 -1.82
C VAL A 74 -14.18 -8.49 -2.25
N GLY A 75 -12.89 -8.66 -2.00
CA GLY A 75 -12.21 -9.91 -2.37
C GLY A 75 -10.70 -9.81 -2.31
N HIS A 76 -10.03 -10.89 -2.68
CA HIS A 76 -8.59 -10.88 -2.88
C HIS A 76 -8.21 -10.15 -4.18
N ASN A 77 -6.95 -9.75 -4.30
CA ASN A 77 -6.45 -9.17 -5.56
C ASN A 77 -6.53 -10.23 -6.66
N CYS A 78 -7.34 -9.99 -7.67
CA CYS A 78 -7.53 -10.83 -8.85
C CYS A 78 -7.97 -9.98 -10.04
N TYR A 79 -8.08 -10.61 -11.20
CA TYR A 79 -8.49 -9.94 -12.43
C TYR A 79 -9.93 -9.41 -12.34
N GLU A 80 -10.84 -10.22 -11.81
CA GLU A 80 -12.26 -9.89 -11.63
C GLU A 80 -12.43 -8.66 -10.72
N TRP A 81 -11.62 -8.58 -9.65
CA TRP A 81 -11.60 -7.41 -8.76
C TRP A 81 -11.18 -6.15 -9.53
N ALA A 82 -10.11 -6.24 -10.31
CA ALA A 82 -9.60 -5.11 -11.09
C ALA A 82 -10.65 -4.65 -12.13
N VAL A 83 -11.24 -5.57 -12.89
CA VAL A 83 -12.28 -5.25 -13.87
C VAL A 83 -13.49 -4.61 -13.20
N ALA A 84 -14.00 -5.16 -12.08
CA ALA A 84 -15.15 -4.60 -11.36
C ALA A 84 -14.88 -3.16 -10.87
N HIS A 85 -13.72 -2.94 -10.24
CA HIS A 85 -13.33 -1.62 -9.74
C HIS A 85 -13.19 -0.60 -10.88
N LEU A 86 -12.48 -0.97 -11.94
CA LEU A 86 -12.24 -0.11 -13.10
C LEU A 86 -13.55 0.17 -13.87
N SER A 87 -14.43 -0.81 -13.99
CA SER A 87 -15.75 -0.60 -14.60
C SER A 87 -16.60 0.42 -13.85
N ASN A 88 -16.53 0.41 -12.51
CA ASN A 88 -17.18 1.45 -11.71
C ASN A 88 -16.61 2.83 -12.05
N LEU A 89 -15.29 2.98 -12.08
CA LEU A 89 -14.62 4.27 -12.33
C LEU A 89 -14.93 4.82 -13.73
N LEU A 90 -14.86 3.97 -14.77
CA LEU A 90 -15.07 4.39 -16.15
C LEU A 90 -16.52 4.76 -16.44
N GLY A 91 -17.46 4.19 -15.68
CA GLY A 91 -18.90 4.41 -15.83
C GLY A 91 -19.51 5.43 -14.87
N GLY A 92 -18.71 6.14 -14.04
CA GLY A 92 -19.24 7.09 -13.06
C GLY A 92 -20.09 6.43 -11.98
N ILE A 93 -19.85 5.15 -11.70
CA ILE A 93 -20.35 4.43 -10.54
C ILE A 93 -19.34 4.65 -9.42
N VAL A 94 -19.78 5.07 -8.24
CA VAL A 94 -18.85 5.23 -7.12
C VAL A 94 -18.40 3.87 -6.64
N SER A 95 -17.11 3.60 -6.75
CA SER A 95 -16.52 2.35 -6.27
C SER A 95 -16.29 2.40 -4.76
N VAL A 96 -16.70 1.35 -4.06
CA VAL A 96 -16.53 1.19 -2.61
C VAL A 96 -15.70 -0.08 -2.35
N PRO A 97 -14.37 0.00 -2.45
CA PRO A 97 -13.50 -1.11 -2.11
C PRO A 97 -13.54 -1.39 -0.61
N LEU A 98 -13.79 -2.65 -0.22
CA LEU A 98 -13.85 -3.06 1.18
C LEU A 98 -12.89 -4.21 1.46
N ASP A 99 -12.38 -4.26 2.68
CA ASP A 99 -11.49 -5.32 3.12
C ASP A 99 -12.27 -6.66 3.26
N LYS A 100 -11.72 -7.70 2.65
CA LYS A 100 -12.24 -9.08 2.78
C LYS A 100 -12.05 -9.67 4.18
N GLY A 101 -11.19 -9.07 5.00
CA GLY A 101 -10.91 -9.48 6.38
C GLY A 101 -11.88 -8.91 7.41
N LEU A 102 -12.80 -8.02 7.01
CA LEU A 102 -13.78 -7.46 7.92
C LEU A 102 -14.69 -8.54 8.50
N GLN A 103 -14.97 -8.42 9.79
CA GLN A 103 -16.02 -9.23 10.43
C GLN A 103 -17.39 -8.86 9.86
N ILE A 104 -18.35 -9.78 9.92
CA ILE A 104 -19.68 -9.60 9.30
C ILE A 104 -20.38 -8.30 9.72
N GLY A 105 -20.32 -7.94 10.99
CA GLY A 105 -20.93 -6.70 11.50
C GLY A 105 -20.27 -5.45 10.95
N GLU A 106 -18.95 -5.44 10.77
CA GLU A 106 -18.20 -4.31 10.22
C GLU A 106 -18.42 -4.18 8.71
N LEU A 107 -18.49 -5.32 8.00
CA LEU A 107 -18.79 -5.34 6.57
C LEU A 107 -20.23 -4.84 6.33
N GLU A 108 -21.23 -5.34 7.09
CA GLU A 108 -22.62 -4.90 6.99
C GLU A 108 -22.75 -3.39 7.28
N ASP A 109 -22.11 -2.88 8.37
CA ASP A 109 -22.10 -1.44 8.70
C ASP A 109 -21.51 -0.60 7.56
N SER A 110 -20.39 -1.06 6.98
CA SER A 110 -19.73 -0.37 5.86
C SER A 110 -20.62 -0.32 4.61
N LEU A 111 -21.31 -1.42 4.30
CA LEU A 111 -22.26 -1.52 3.18
C LEU A 111 -23.48 -0.62 3.38
N ILE A 112 -24.02 -0.55 4.60
CA ILE A 112 -25.14 0.34 4.97
C ILE A 112 -24.70 1.81 4.86
N ARG A 113 -23.57 2.17 5.48
CA ARG A 113 -23.07 3.55 5.50
C ARG A 113 -22.67 4.06 4.13
N SER A 114 -22.15 3.22 3.27
CA SER A 114 -21.82 3.57 1.89
C SER A 114 -23.03 3.63 0.97
N GLU A 115 -24.20 3.12 1.39
CA GLU A 115 -25.44 3.11 0.59
C GLU A 115 -25.26 2.47 -0.78
N VAL A 116 -24.51 1.40 -0.86
CA VAL A 116 -24.28 0.66 -2.11
C VAL A 116 -25.55 -0.06 -2.57
N GLU A 117 -25.77 -0.08 -3.88
CA GLU A 117 -26.89 -0.82 -4.51
C GLU A 117 -26.43 -2.14 -5.13
N SER A 118 -25.13 -2.37 -5.25
CA SER A 118 -24.55 -3.64 -5.69
C SER A 118 -23.29 -3.99 -4.92
N ILE A 119 -22.97 -5.28 -4.88
CA ILE A 119 -21.72 -5.81 -4.36
C ILE A 119 -21.16 -6.84 -5.33
N VAL A 120 -19.86 -6.71 -5.65
CA VAL A 120 -19.10 -7.69 -6.43
C VAL A 120 -18.10 -8.34 -5.49
N PHE A 121 -18.12 -9.67 -5.35
CA PHE A 121 -17.41 -10.34 -4.27
C PHE A 121 -16.77 -11.67 -4.65
N ASP A 122 -15.75 -12.05 -3.87
CA ASP A 122 -15.03 -13.34 -3.93
C ASP A 122 -15.90 -14.46 -3.33
N GLU A 123 -15.92 -15.63 -3.98
CA GLU A 123 -16.68 -16.81 -3.53
C GLU A 123 -16.34 -17.27 -2.09
N LYS A 124 -15.15 -16.96 -1.60
CA LYS A 124 -14.75 -17.25 -0.21
C LYS A 124 -15.56 -16.48 0.84
N LEU A 125 -16.21 -15.42 0.41
CA LEU A 125 -17.08 -14.60 1.27
C LEU A 125 -18.56 -15.01 1.16
N LYS A 126 -18.87 -16.11 0.44
CA LYS A 126 -20.25 -16.54 0.17
C LYS A 126 -21.11 -16.54 1.43
N ASP A 127 -20.67 -17.21 2.49
CA ASP A 127 -21.48 -17.39 3.70
C ASP A 127 -21.79 -16.07 4.40
N ILE A 128 -20.79 -15.18 4.49
CA ILE A 128 -20.94 -13.82 5.05
C ILE A 128 -21.90 -12.99 4.20
N ILE A 129 -21.75 -13.02 2.87
CA ILE A 129 -22.58 -12.26 1.94
C ILE A 129 -24.02 -12.80 1.92
N GLU A 130 -24.22 -14.11 2.03
CA GLU A 130 -25.53 -14.73 2.12
C GLU A 130 -26.25 -14.32 3.42
N GLU A 131 -25.56 -14.26 4.55
CA GLU A 131 -26.11 -13.77 5.81
C GLU A 131 -26.49 -12.28 5.71
N ILE A 132 -25.62 -11.42 5.15
CA ILE A 132 -25.93 -9.99 4.92
C ILE A 132 -27.15 -9.84 3.99
N LYS A 133 -27.21 -10.62 2.90
CA LYS A 133 -28.36 -10.62 1.98
C LYS A 133 -29.65 -10.97 2.69
N ASN A 134 -29.64 -11.99 3.56
CA ASN A 134 -30.79 -12.47 4.30
C ASN A 134 -31.21 -11.54 5.46
N SER A 135 -30.29 -10.73 5.99
CA SER A 135 -30.60 -9.75 7.02
C SER A 135 -31.57 -8.67 6.56
N GLY A 136 -31.58 -8.36 5.25
CA GLY A 136 -32.43 -7.34 4.64
C GLY A 136 -32.13 -5.90 5.10
N LYS A 137 -31.04 -5.65 5.79
CA LYS A 137 -30.69 -4.33 6.33
C LYS A 137 -30.00 -3.41 5.32
N THR A 138 -29.42 -3.96 4.25
CA THR A 138 -28.70 -3.21 3.21
C THR A 138 -29.64 -2.82 2.07
N ASN A 139 -29.25 -1.81 1.28
CA ASN A 139 -29.95 -1.41 0.06
C ASN A 139 -29.49 -2.18 -1.19
N ILE A 140 -28.71 -3.25 -1.03
CA ILE A 140 -28.12 -4.00 -2.12
C ILE A 140 -29.20 -4.75 -2.89
N LYS A 141 -29.27 -4.50 -4.19
CA LYS A 141 -30.18 -5.15 -5.14
C LYS A 141 -29.49 -6.25 -5.93
N HIS A 142 -28.19 -6.08 -6.20
CA HIS A 142 -27.41 -6.95 -7.08
C HIS A 142 -26.20 -7.51 -6.33
N PHE A 143 -26.18 -8.82 -6.15
CA PHE A 143 -25.09 -9.58 -5.54
C PHE A 143 -24.39 -10.36 -6.66
N ILE A 144 -23.17 -9.96 -6.98
CA ILE A 144 -22.38 -10.46 -8.12
C ILE A 144 -21.17 -11.20 -7.57
N CYS A 145 -21.05 -12.49 -7.87
CA CYS A 145 -19.91 -13.30 -7.43
C CYS A 145 -18.90 -13.49 -8.56
N PHE A 146 -17.61 -13.48 -8.23
CA PHE A 146 -16.54 -13.79 -9.19
C PHE A 146 -16.66 -15.21 -9.74
N SER A 147 -17.16 -16.14 -8.94
CA SER A 147 -17.42 -17.55 -9.31
C SER A 147 -18.91 -17.84 -9.46
N LYS A 148 -19.24 -18.86 -10.24
CA LYS A 148 -20.64 -19.26 -10.47
C LYS A 148 -21.21 -19.94 -9.21
N LEU A 149 -22.10 -19.23 -8.50
CA LEU A 149 -22.75 -19.70 -7.28
C LEU A 149 -24.29 -19.60 -7.40
N PRO A 150 -25.05 -20.57 -6.89
CA PRO A 150 -26.52 -20.49 -6.86
C PRO A 150 -26.99 -19.26 -6.05
N GLY A 151 -27.99 -18.55 -6.56
CA GLY A 151 -28.60 -17.40 -5.90
C GLY A 151 -27.86 -16.07 -6.03
N PHE A 152 -26.76 -16.04 -6.78
CA PHE A 152 -25.97 -14.85 -7.09
C PHE A 152 -25.80 -14.69 -8.60
N LEU A 153 -25.63 -13.44 -9.06
CA LEU A 153 -25.24 -13.16 -10.43
C LEU A 153 -23.78 -13.60 -10.64
N TYR A 154 -23.47 -14.14 -11.79
CA TYR A 154 -22.12 -14.57 -12.12
C TYR A 154 -21.39 -13.50 -12.94
N PHE A 155 -20.18 -13.18 -12.53
CA PHE A 155 -19.36 -12.13 -13.12
C PHE A 155 -19.17 -12.28 -14.64
N TYR A 156 -18.82 -13.47 -15.12
CA TYR A 156 -18.58 -13.71 -16.54
C TYR A 156 -19.87 -13.80 -17.37
N ASP A 157 -21.00 -14.22 -16.79
CA ASP A 157 -22.31 -14.12 -17.48
C ASP A 157 -22.65 -12.64 -17.75
N LEU A 158 -22.28 -11.72 -16.84
CA LEU A 158 -22.46 -10.27 -17.05
C LEU A 158 -21.50 -9.71 -18.11
N ILE A 159 -20.26 -10.20 -18.21
CA ILE A 159 -19.36 -9.84 -19.31
C ILE A 159 -19.98 -10.25 -20.66
N ASP A 160 -20.46 -11.48 -20.77
CA ASP A 160 -21.09 -11.98 -22.01
C ASP A 160 -22.35 -11.19 -22.38
N ASP A 161 -23.19 -10.84 -21.40
CA ASP A 161 -24.41 -10.05 -21.61
C ASP A 161 -24.10 -8.61 -22.03
N GLY A 162 -23.05 -8.00 -21.45
CA GLY A 162 -22.59 -6.68 -21.85
C GLY A 162 -22.01 -6.66 -23.25
N LYS A 163 -21.25 -7.70 -23.62
CA LYS A 163 -20.75 -7.88 -24.98
C LYS A 163 -21.90 -7.93 -26.00
N LYS A 164 -22.88 -8.81 -25.77
CA LYS A 164 -24.09 -8.90 -26.62
C LYS A 164 -24.84 -7.57 -26.73
N ALA A 165 -24.91 -6.82 -25.60
CA ALA A 165 -25.58 -5.52 -25.61
C ALA A 165 -24.84 -4.50 -26.48
N ILE A 166 -23.50 -4.45 -26.40
CA ILE A 166 -22.68 -3.56 -27.23
C ILE A 166 -22.80 -3.97 -28.72
N GLU A 167 -22.74 -5.25 -29.03
CA GLU A 167 -22.94 -5.78 -30.39
C GLU A 167 -24.32 -5.42 -30.92
N ALA A 168 -25.34 -5.32 -30.06
CA ALA A 168 -26.70 -4.87 -30.40
C ALA A 168 -26.82 -3.33 -30.46
N GLY A 169 -25.75 -2.57 -30.31
CA GLY A 169 -25.73 -1.11 -30.46
C GLY A 169 -25.88 -0.32 -29.16
N TYR A 170 -25.89 -0.98 -27.98
CA TYR A 170 -25.92 -0.25 -26.70
C TYR A 170 -24.56 0.42 -26.43
N SER A 171 -24.55 1.74 -26.22
CA SER A 171 -23.30 2.50 -26.12
C SER A 171 -23.27 3.53 -24.98
N GLU A 172 -24.27 3.56 -24.11
CA GLU A 172 -24.38 4.58 -23.04
C GLU A 172 -23.17 4.54 -22.08
N TYR A 173 -22.73 3.36 -21.68
CA TYR A 173 -21.57 3.19 -20.81
C TYR A 173 -20.27 3.66 -21.50
N ILE A 174 -20.04 3.22 -22.74
CA ILE A 174 -18.85 3.59 -23.51
C ILE A 174 -18.79 5.11 -23.73
N ASN A 175 -19.94 5.73 -24.02
CA ASN A 175 -20.04 7.17 -24.29
C ASN A 175 -20.15 8.03 -23.03
N TYR A 176 -20.20 7.42 -21.83
CA TYR A 176 -20.25 8.18 -20.58
C TYR A 176 -19.03 9.10 -20.45
N LYS A 177 -19.28 10.37 -20.15
CA LYS A 177 -18.23 11.36 -19.89
C LYS A 177 -18.03 11.49 -18.40
N VAL A 178 -16.84 11.12 -17.96
CA VAL A 178 -16.47 11.18 -16.53
C VAL A 178 -16.39 12.65 -16.09
N ASN A 179 -17.02 12.96 -14.96
CA ASN A 179 -16.74 14.20 -14.23
C ASN A 179 -15.56 13.96 -13.29
N PRO A 180 -14.34 14.47 -13.59
CA PRO A 180 -13.15 14.16 -12.82
C PRO A 180 -13.15 14.70 -11.39
N SER A 181 -13.98 15.73 -11.11
CA SER A 181 -14.10 16.35 -9.79
C SER A 181 -15.18 15.72 -8.91
N ALA A 182 -16.03 14.83 -9.46
CA ALA A 182 -17.05 14.14 -8.67
C ALA A 182 -16.44 13.02 -7.84
N MET A 183 -17.07 12.71 -6.70
CA MET A 183 -16.72 11.52 -5.91
C MET A 183 -16.80 10.27 -6.78
N SER A 184 -15.72 9.52 -6.85
CA SER A 184 -15.62 8.29 -7.64
C SER A 184 -15.20 7.07 -6.83
N ILE A 185 -14.52 7.29 -5.70
CA ILE A 185 -14.15 6.24 -4.75
C ILE A 185 -14.56 6.68 -3.34
N LEU A 186 -15.08 5.73 -2.58
CA LEU A 186 -15.38 5.89 -1.16
C LEU A 186 -14.61 4.80 -0.40
N LEU A 187 -13.60 5.21 0.37
CA LEU A 187 -12.70 4.31 1.10
C LEU A 187 -12.89 4.42 2.61
N PHE A 188 -13.04 3.28 3.26
CA PHE A 188 -13.08 3.22 4.71
C PHE A 188 -11.67 3.06 5.27
N THR A 189 -11.27 3.96 6.17
CA THR A 189 -9.99 3.88 6.88
C THR A 189 -10.21 3.44 8.31
N SER A 190 -9.31 2.61 8.84
CA SER A 190 -9.27 2.28 10.26
C SER A 190 -8.97 3.54 11.06
N GLY A 191 -9.99 4.14 11.64
CA GLY A 191 -9.83 5.28 12.53
C GLY A 191 -9.37 4.82 13.91
N THR A 192 -8.64 5.67 14.63
CA THR A 192 -8.29 5.48 16.05
C THR A 192 -9.49 5.69 16.99
N THR A 193 -10.64 6.09 16.45
CA THR A 193 -11.92 6.22 17.12
C THR A 193 -12.80 5.04 16.73
N SER A 194 -13.81 4.73 17.54
CA SER A 194 -14.69 3.54 17.45
C SER A 194 -15.34 3.24 16.09
N LYS A 195 -15.29 4.15 15.12
CA LYS A 195 -15.85 3.93 13.78
C LYS A 195 -14.89 4.41 12.68
N SER A 196 -14.71 3.57 11.65
CA SER A 196 -13.95 3.89 10.45
C SER A 196 -14.46 5.16 9.77
N LYS A 197 -13.54 5.99 9.23
CA LYS A 197 -13.87 7.18 8.43
C LYS A 197 -14.03 6.78 6.97
N ALA A 198 -15.02 7.35 6.29
CA ALA A 198 -15.27 7.12 4.88
C ALA A 198 -14.72 8.30 4.04
N VAL A 199 -13.56 8.11 3.42
CA VAL A 199 -12.84 9.14 2.64
C VAL A 199 -13.40 9.21 1.23
N MET A 200 -13.78 10.40 0.77
CA MET A 200 -14.28 10.66 -0.58
C MET A 200 -13.15 11.12 -1.51
N LEU A 201 -12.88 10.35 -2.56
CA LEU A 201 -11.86 10.67 -3.55
C LEU A 201 -12.47 10.89 -4.94
N ASN A 202 -11.82 11.73 -5.74
CA ASN A 202 -12.18 12.01 -7.10
C ASN A 202 -11.11 11.53 -8.10
N GLN A 203 -11.47 11.42 -9.38
CA GLN A 203 -10.56 10.90 -10.39
C GLN A 203 -9.43 11.86 -10.75
N ASN A 204 -9.67 13.17 -10.68
CA ASN A 204 -8.63 14.17 -10.95
C ASN A 204 -7.45 14.04 -9.96
N GLY A 205 -7.75 13.86 -8.68
CA GLY A 205 -6.72 13.66 -7.65
C GLY A 205 -5.89 12.41 -7.90
N ILE A 206 -6.55 11.28 -8.21
CA ILE A 206 -5.86 10.01 -8.49
C ILE A 206 -5.03 10.12 -9.78
N ALA A 207 -5.60 10.65 -10.86
CA ALA A 207 -4.91 10.80 -12.13
C ALA A 207 -3.70 11.73 -12.04
N THR A 208 -3.82 12.85 -11.28
CA THR A 208 -2.70 13.74 -10.99
C THR A 208 -1.61 13.03 -10.21
N ASN A 209 -1.97 12.22 -9.22
CA ASN A 209 -1.00 11.47 -8.42
C ASN A 209 -0.25 10.43 -9.28
N ILE A 210 -0.96 9.73 -10.19
CA ILE A 210 -0.33 8.81 -11.15
C ILE A 210 0.66 9.57 -12.06
N TYR A 211 0.27 10.73 -12.57
CA TYR A 211 1.14 11.58 -13.39
C TYR A 211 2.41 11.97 -12.64
N ASP A 212 2.29 12.48 -11.42
CA ASP A 212 3.43 12.86 -10.58
C ASP A 212 4.36 11.67 -10.29
N MET A 213 3.80 10.49 -9.98
CA MET A 213 4.58 9.27 -9.74
C MET A 213 5.35 8.84 -10.99
N GLN A 214 4.77 8.94 -12.19
CA GLN A 214 5.48 8.65 -13.44
C GLN A 214 6.56 9.69 -13.77
N LEU A 215 6.48 10.92 -13.23
CA LEU A 215 7.54 11.92 -13.37
C LEU A 215 8.74 11.66 -12.47
N VAL A 216 8.51 11.12 -11.27
CA VAL A 216 9.59 10.87 -10.30
C VAL A 216 10.21 9.48 -10.46
N GLU A 217 9.44 8.50 -10.94
CA GLU A 217 9.86 7.11 -11.04
C GLU A 217 9.79 6.59 -12.49
N THR A 218 10.76 5.78 -12.88
CA THR A 218 10.81 5.20 -14.23
C THR A 218 10.29 3.76 -14.23
N PHE A 219 9.11 3.55 -14.86
CA PHE A 219 8.55 2.24 -15.14
C PHE A 219 8.73 1.90 -16.61
N TYR A 220 9.08 0.65 -16.90
CA TYR A 220 9.22 0.16 -18.27
C TYR A 220 8.08 -0.80 -18.61
N SER A 221 7.58 -0.74 -19.83
CA SER A 221 6.53 -1.68 -20.29
C SER A 221 6.99 -3.15 -20.33
N THR A 222 8.28 -3.39 -20.14
CA THR A 222 8.87 -4.73 -19.97
C THR A 222 8.93 -5.18 -18.51
N ASP A 223 8.55 -4.33 -17.57
CA ASP A 223 8.53 -4.68 -16.16
C ASP A 223 7.41 -5.65 -15.82
N VAL A 224 7.63 -6.38 -14.74
CA VAL A 224 6.64 -7.26 -14.13
C VAL A 224 6.46 -6.87 -12.67
N ASN A 225 5.25 -6.44 -12.33
CA ASN A 225 4.82 -6.15 -10.97
C ASN A 225 4.08 -7.34 -10.37
N ILE A 226 4.10 -7.47 -9.05
CA ILE A 226 3.29 -8.44 -8.31
C ILE A 226 2.35 -7.73 -7.34
N ALA A 227 1.05 -8.03 -7.40
CA ALA A 227 -0.01 -7.35 -6.68
C ALA A 227 -0.12 -7.81 -5.21
N PHE A 228 0.88 -7.49 -4.38
CA PHE A 228 0.86 -7.80 -2.95
C PHE A 228 -0.01 -6.86 -2.12
N LEU A 229 0.07 -5.55 -2.41
CA LEU A 229 -0.73 -4.58 -1.68
C LEU A 229 -2.22 -4.80 -1.96
N PRO A 230 -3.05 -4.86 -0.90
CA PRO A 230 -4.48 -5.04 -1.10
C PRO A 230 -5.08 -3.90 -1.93
N TYR A 231 -5.85 -4.24 -2.96
CA TYR A 231 -6.47 -3.25 -3.85
C TYR A 231 -7.57 -2.42 -3.19
N HIS A 232 -8.13 -2.89 -2.07
CA HIS A 232 -9.07 -2.08 -1.29
C HIS A 232 -8.42 -0.92 -0.55
N HIS A 233 -7.08 -0.89 -0.41
CA HIS A 233 -6.35 0.28 0.04
C HIS A 233 -5.94 1.15 -1.14
N ILE A 234 -6.01 2.49 -0.97
CA ILE A 234 -5.66 3.44 -2.04
C ILE A 234 -4.23 3.23 -2.57
N PHE A 235 -3.28 2.85 -1.72
CA PHE A 235 -1.91 2.58 -2.15
C PHE A 235 -1.85 1.39 -3.13
N GLY A 236 -2.62 0.33 -2.88
CA GLY A 236 -2.71 -0.83 -3.77
C GLY A 236 -3.41 -0.51 -5.08
N SER A 237 -4.58 0.15 -5.04
CA SER A 237 -5.35 0.49 -6.24
C SER A 237 -4.66 1.56 -7.09
N THR A 238 -4.06 2.59 -6.49
CA THR A 238 -3.28 3.58 -7.25
C THR A 238 -2.00 2.96 -7.80
N GLY A 239 -1.34 2.07 -7.06
CA GLY A 239 -0.21 1.28 -7.58
C GLY A 239 -0.58 0.47 -8.81
N MET A 240 -1.74 -0.20 -8.81
CA MET A 240 -2.27 -0.89 -10.00
C MET A 240 -2.45 0.07 -11.18
N LEU A 241 -3.03 1.25 -10.95
CA LEU A 241 -3.26 2.25 -11.99
C LEU A 241 -1.94 2.81 -12.56
N VAL A 242 -0.91 3.02 -11.74
CA VAL A 242 0.44 3.42 -12.21
C VAL A 242 1.05 2.35 -13.12
N MET A 243 0.92 1.07 -12.74
CA MET A 243 1.39 -0.04 -13.58
C MET A 243 0.66 -0.06 -14.92
N LEU A 244 -0.67 0.09 -14.90
CA LEU A 244 -1.49 0.16 -16.12
C LEU A 244 -1.15 1.38 -16.99
N ALA A 245 -0.91 2.55 -16.39
CA ALA A 245 -0.48 3.76 -17.11
C ALA A 245 0.88 3.62 -17.78
N SER A 246 1.71 2.67 -17.32
CA SER A 246 3.09 2.47 -17.77
C SER A 246 3.27 1.24 -18.67
N GLY A 247 2.20 0.54 -19.03
CA GLY A 247 2.28 -0.67 -19.87
C GLY A 247 2.85 -1.90 -19.15
N VAL A 248 2.94 -1.87 -17.81
CA VAL A 248 3.56 -2.90 -16.98
C VAL A 248 2.61 -4.09 -16.79
N LYS A 249 3.17 -5.28 -16.87
CA LYS A 249 2.45 -6.51 -16.55
C LYS A 249 2.32 -6.68 -15.03
N THR A 250 1.12 -6.99 -14.54
CA THR A 250 0.87 -7.33 -13.14
C THR A 250 0.45 -8.79 -12.98
N VAL A 251 1.02 -9.47 -11.98
CA VAL A 251 0.70 -10.86 -11.63
C VAL A 251 0.15 -10.92 -10.21
N PHE A 252 -0.64 -11.95 -9.90
CA PHE A 252 -1.22 -12.15 -8.57
C PHE A 252 -0.43 -13.19 -7.77
N PRO A 253 -0.14 -12.94 -6.48
CA PRO A 253 0.62 -13.86 -5.65
C PRO A 253 -0.22 -15.07 -5.20
N ASP A 254 0.45 -16.21 -5.01
CA ASP A 254 -0.14 -17.40 -4.39
C ASP A 254 -0.37 -17.24 -2.86
N GLY A 255 0.08 -16.11 -2.28
CA GLY A 255 0.05 -15.77 -0.86
C GLY A 255 1.44 -15.47 -0.29
N LEU A 256 1.48 -14.90 0.93
CA LEU A 256 2.72 -14.42 1.57
C LEU A 256 3.79 -15.51 1.75
N ARG A 257 3.39 -16.77 1.97
CA ARG A 257 4.32 -17.90 2.13
C ARG A 257 5.10 -18.22 0.85
N TYR A 258 4.57 -17.85 -0.31
CA TYR A 258 5.12 -18.18 -1.63
C TYR A 258 5.84 -17.01 -2.30
N ILE A 259 6.10 -15.91 -1.56
CA ILE A 259 6.64 -14.68 -2.12
C ILE A 259 7.93 -14.92 -2.93
N GLN A 260 8.92 -15.62 -2.37
CA GLN A 260 10.18 -15.90 -3.06
C GLN A 260 9.99 -16.77 -4.30
N GLN A 261 9.10 -17.77 -4.22
CA GLN A 261 8.75 -18.60 -5.36
C GLN A 261 8.10 -17.79 -6.47
N ASN A 262 7.12 -16.94 -6.13
CA ASN A 262 6.43 -16.11 -7.11
C ASN A 262 7.33 -15.04 -7.72
N LEU A 263 8.24 -14.42 -6.95
CA LEU A 263 9.23 -13.48 -7.50
C LEU A 263 10.08 -14.13 -8.60
N LYS A 264 10.49 -15.39 -8.39
CA LYS A 264 11.27 -16.16 -9.36
C LYS A 264 10.42 -16.67 -10.53
N GLU A 265 9.25 -17.23 -10.24
CA GLU A 265 8.32 -17.80 -11.21
C GLU A 265 7.92 -16.78 -12.28
N TYR A 266 7.54 -15.58 -11.83
CA TYR A 266 7.07 -14.50 -12.70
C TYR A 266 8.18 -13.56 -13.17
N LYS A 267 9.42 -13.74 -12.71
CA LYS A 267 10.56 -12.85 -12.99
C LYS A 267 10.23 -11.39 -12.62
N VAL A 268 9.68 -11.18 -11.44
CA VAL A 268 9.24 -9.88 -10.95
C VAL A 268 10.41 -8.89 -10.95
N SER A 269 10.20 -7.71 -11.54
CA SER A 269 11.21 -6.65 -11.63
C SER A 269 10.87 -5.42 -10.79
N VAL A 270 9.59 -5.19 -10.53
CA VAL A 270 9.07 -4.10 -9.68
C VAL A 270 8.27 -4.69 -8.53
N PHE A 271 8.55 -4.23 -7.33
CA PHE A 271 7.86 -4.65 -6.12
C PHE A 271 7.36 -3.43 -5.33
N VAL A 272 6.06 -3.34 -5.15
CA VAL A 272 5.43 -2.30 -4.32
C VAL A 272 4.95 -2.96 -3.03
N GLY A 273 5.44 -2.49 -1.90
CA GLY A 273 5.14 -3.14 -0.62
C GLY A 273 5.25 -2.23 0.59
N VAL A 274 4.88 -2.79 1.74
CA VAL A 274 5.06 -2.17 3.05
C VAL A 274 6.38 -2.60 3.68
N PRO A 275 6.97 -1.80 4.60
CA PRO A 275 8.24 -2.09 5.24
C PRO A 275 8.37 -3.51 5.78
N VAL A 276 7.37 -4.03 6.48
CA VAL A 276 7.39 -5.39 7.07
C VAL A 276 7.72 -6.47 6.04
N LEU A 277 7.21 -6.38 4.81
CA LEU A 277 7.53 -7.35 3.76
C LEU A 277 8.97 -7.20 3.26
N ILE A 278 9.42 -5.97 3.12
CA ILE A 278 10.77 -5.63 2.65
C ILE A 278 11.81 -6.06 3.70
N ASP A 279 11.54 -5.77 4.98
CA ASP A 279 12.38 -6.19 6.11
C ASP A 279 12.47 -7.72 6.20
N LYS A 280 11.35 -8.43 5.97
CA LYS A 280 11.33 -9.89 5.94
C LYS A 280 12.16 -10.45 4.78
N MET A 281 12.12 -9.82 3.60
CA MET A 281 12.97 -10.20 2.47
C MET A 281 14.45 -10.00 2.81
N TYR A 282 14.81 -8.85 3.38
CA TYR A 282 16.15 -8.52 3.83
C TYR A 282 16.65 -9.51 4.89
N SER A 283 15.89 -9.69 5.98
CA SER A 283 16.29 -10.54 7.10
C SER A 283 16.45 -12.02 6.69
N THR A 284 15.58 -12.53 5.80
CA THR A 284 15.69 -13.90 5.27
C THR A 284 17.00 -14.10 4.50
N ILE A 285 17.39 -13.13 3.67
CA ILE A 285 18.65 -13.20 2.91
C ILE A 285 19.85 -13.09 3.86
N MET A 286 19.80 -12.16 4.82
CA MET A 286 20.92 -11.95 5.74
C MET A 286 21.15 -13.13 6.67
N LYS A 287 20.09 -13.80 7.14
CA LYS A 287 20.19 -15.07 7.91
C LYS A 287 20.87 -16.16 7.10
N GLU A 288 20.57 -16.29 5.81
CA GLU A 288 21.24 -17.28 4.95
C GLU A 288 22.72 -16.91 4.71
N VAL A 289 23.03 -15.61 4.52
CA VAL A 289 24.41 -15.10 4.41
C VAL A 289 25.22 -15.38 5.68
N GLU A 290 24.64 -15.18 6.84
CA GLU A 290 25.26 -15.43 8.13
C GLU A 290 25.51 -16.93 8.35
N LYS A 291 24.51 -17.76 8.07
CA LYS A 291 24.64 -19.23 8.13
C LYS A 291 25.77 -19.76 7.25
N GLN A 292 26.01 -19.10 6.10
CA GLN A 292 27.14 -19.43 5.21
C GLN A 292 28.47 -18.79 5.64
N GLY A 293 28.53 -18.03 6.73
CA GLY A 293 29.73 -17.34 7.22
C GLY A 293 30.22 -16.22 6.29
N LYS A 294 29.38 -15.71 5.39
CA LYS A 294 29.76 -14.76 4.33
C LYS A 294 29.54 -13.27 4.71
N THR A 295 29.07 -12.97 5.91
CA THR A 295 28.73 -11.60 6.33
C THR A 295 29.87 -10.61 6.15
N ARG A 296 31.10 -10.98 6.58
CA ARG A 296 32.28 -10.13 6.43
C ARG A 296 32.62 -9.87 4.95
N LEU A 297 32.54 -10.90 4.11
CA LEU A 297 32.79 -10.82 2.69
C LEU A 297 31.79 -9.86 2.00
N ILE A 298 30.49 -10.05 2.27
CA ILE A 298 29.43 -9.20 1.71
C ILE A 298 29.62 -7.74 2.12
N ASN A 299 29.90 -7.47 3.39
CA ASN A 299 30.14 -6.12 3.88
C ASN A 299 31.38 -5.48 3.22
N PHE A 300 32.44 -6.24 2.98
CA PHE A 300 33.61 -5.76 2.24
C PHE A 300 33.25 -5.46 0.77
N MET A 301 32.54 -6.36 0.11
CA MET A 301 32.11 -6.17 -1.29
C MET A 301 31.16 -4.97 -1.46
N ILE A 302 30.27 -4.71 -0.50
CA ILE A 302 29.42 -3.52 -0.48
C ILE A 302 30.28 -2.24 -0.41
N LYS A 303 31.28 -2.20 0.48
CA LYS A 303 32.19 -1.03 0.58
C LYS A 303 32.96 -0.82 -0.73
N LEU A 304 33.48 -1.89 -1.31
CA LEU A 304 34.22 -1.85 -2.57
C LEU A 304 33.34 -1.39 -3.75
N SER A 305 32.14 -1.97 -3.89
CA SER A 305 31.22 -1.62 -4.99
C SER A 305 30.72 -0.18 -4.86
N ASN A 306 30.45 0.30 -3.64
CA ASN A 306 30.08 1.69 -3.38
C ASN A 306 31.24 2.67 -3.67
N PHE A 307 32.47 2.26 -3.42
CA PHE A 307 33.64 3.05 -3.83
C PHE A 307 33.76 3.13 -5.36
N LEU A 308 33.62 2.00 -6.06
CA LEU A 308 33.66 1.96 -7.53
C LEU A 308 32.51 2.75 -8.17
N LEU A 309 31.34 2.74 -7.53
CA LEU A 309 30.18 3.54 -7.98
C LEU A 309 30.49 5.05 -7.96
N LYS A 310 31.26 5.55 -6.98
CA LYS A 310 31.74 6.95 -6.96
C LYS A 310 32.66 7.28 -8.14
N LEU A 311 33.29 6.27 -8.71
CA LEU A 311 34.11 6.37 -9.94
C LEU A 311 33.28 6.10 -11.20
N HIS A 312 31.95 6.11 -11.11
CA HIS A 312 30.99 5.80 -12.19
C HIS A 312 31.10 4.37 -12.74
N ILE A 313 31.65 3.43 -11.96
CA ILE A 313 31.76 2.01 -12.30
C ILE A 313 30.75 1.22 -11.48
N ASP A 314 29.63 0.84 -12.09
CA ASP A 314 28.59 0.04 -11.41
C ASP A 314 28.78 -1.45 -11.71
N ILE A 315 29.24 -2.20 -10.69
CA ILE A 315 29.41 -3.66 -10.74
C ILE A 315 28.42 -4.39 -9.82
N ARG A 316 27.55 -3.65 -9.11
CA ARG A 316 26.71 -4.20 -8.02
C ARG A 316 25.92 -5.43 -8.47
N ARG A 317 25.18 -5.35 -9.56
CA ARG A 317 24.35 -6.47 -10.04
C ARG A 317 25.15 -7.71 -10.45
N LYS A 318 26.41 -7.55 -10.87
CA LYS A 318 27.32 -8.67 -11.18
C LYS A 318 27.85 -9.33 -9.91
N VAL A 319 28.31 -8.51 -8.97
CA VAL A 319 28.91 -8.97 -7.70
C VAL A 319 27.89 -9.62 -6.79
N PHE A 320 26.71 -9.04 -6.68
CA PHE A 320 25.63 -9.52 -5.79
C PHE A 320 24.60 -10.38 -6.51
N LYS A 321 24.95 -10.98 -7.65
CA LYS A 321 24.03 -11.80 -8.45
C LYS A 321 23.31 -12.86 -7.60
N GLN A 322 24.02 -13.58 -6.71
CA GLN A 322 23.42 -14.61 -5.84
C GLN A 322 22.34 -14.04 -4.90
N LEU A 323 22.55 -12.82 -4.36
CA LEU A 323 21.56 -12.16 -3.51
C LEU A 323 20.33 -11.71 -4.32
N ILE A 324 20.57 -11.21 -5.53
CA ILE A 324 19.48 -10.80 -6.45
C ILE A 324 18.72 -12.04 -6.95
N ASP A 325 19.40 -13.16 -7.21
CA ASP A 325 18.76 -14.44 -7.58
C ASP A 325 17.84 -14.96 -6.46
N ALA A 326 18.18 -14.73 -5.20
CA ALA A 326 17.31 -15.04 -4.06
C ALA A 326 16.01 -14.19 -4.05
N LEU A 327 16.05 -13.03 -4.69
CA LEU A 327 14.90 -12.14 -4.92
C LEU A 327 14.27 -12.34 -6.32
N GLY A 328 14.48 -13.49 -6.94
CA GLY A 328 13.91 -13.82 -8.26
C GLY A 328 14.78 -13.48 -9.46
N GLY A 329 15.93 -12.86 -9.26
CA GLY A 329 16.93 -12.57 -10.30
C GLY A 329 16.68 -11.33 -11.16
N ASN A 330 15.42 -10.86 -11.23
CA ASN A 330 15.03 -9.74 -12.08
C ASN A 330 14.70 -8.46 -11.31
N MET A 331 14.55 -8.53 -9.99
CA MET A 331 14.23 -7.38 -9.14
C MET A 331 15.17 -6.21 -9.43
N ARG A 332 14.62 -5.08 -9.84
CA ARG A 332 15.38 -3.85 -10.09
C ARG A 332 14.92 -2.68 -9.24
N PHE A 333 13.62 -2.68 -8.88
CA PHE A 333 12.97 -1.54 -8.27
C PHE A 333 12.00 -1.99 -7.15
N VAL A 334 12.12 -1.36 -6.00
CA VAL A 334 11.29 -1.61 -4.82
C VAL A 334 10.76 -0.27 -4.32
N ILE A 335 9.45 -0.19 -4.15
CA ILE A 335 8.77 0.99 -3.59
C ILE A 335 8.23 0.62 -2.21
N SER A 336 8.65 1.37 -1.20
CA SER A 336 8.21 1.24 0.19
C SER A 336 7.30 2.40 0.59
N GLY A 337 6.17 2.10 1.20
CA GLY A 337 5.25 3.13 1.72
C GLY A 337 4.32 2.59 2.79
N GLY A 338 3.52 3.48 3.39
CA GLY A 338 2.51 3.14 4.38
C GLY A 338 3.01 3.03 5.83
N ALA A 339 4.31 2.87 6.05
CA ALA A 339 4.93 2.88 7.37
C ALA A 339 6.43 3.28 7.24
N PRO A 340 7.11 3.66 8.34
CA PRO A 340 8.54 3.95 8.31
C PRO A 340 9.38 2.71 7.96
N LEU A 341 10.37 2.86 7.07
CA LEU A 341 11.34 1.82 6.72
C LEU A 341 12.64 2.00 7.49
N ASP A 342 13.22 0.91 7.99
CA ASP A 342 14.57 0.93 8.55
C ASP A 342 15.60 1.39 7.49
N LYS A 343 16.29 2.49 7.79
CA LYS A 343 17.32 3.09 6.92
C LYS A 343 18.38 2.09 6.47
N ARG A 344 18.73 1.11 7.33
CA ARG A 344 19.71 0.06 7.00
C ARG A 344 19.23 -0.81 5.85
N VAL A 345 17.94 -1.12 5.81
CA VAL A 345 17.34 -1.98 4.79
C VAL A 345 17.33 -1.26 3.44
N GLY A 346 16.85 -0.01 3.39
CA GLY A 346 16.90 0.78 2.16
C GLY A 346 18.32 0.92 1.60
N LYS A 347 19.27 1.25 2.48
CA LYS A 347 20.68 1.34 2.12
C LYS A 347 21.27 0.03 1.59
N TRP A 348 20.89 -1.10 2.19
CA TRP A 348 21.35 -2.40 1.76
C TRP A 348 20.85 -2.75 0.36
N PHE A 349 19.54 -2.60 0.07
CA PHE A 349 18.99 -2.85 -1.26
C PHE A 349 19.68 -1.99 -2.32
N ASN A 350 19.85 -0.69 -2.06
CA ASN A 350 20.55 0.21 -2.96
C ASN A 350 22.03 -0.21 -3.16
N SER A 351 22.70 -0.73 -2.13
CA SER A 351 24.09 -1.17 -2.18
C SER A 351 24.31 -2.44 -3.01
N ILE A 352 23.31 -3.29 -3.16
CA ILE A 352 23.37 -4.50 -3.99
C ILE A 352 22.87 -4.28 -5.43
N GLY A 353 22.44 -3.04 -5.76
CA GLY A 353 22.00 -2.67 -7.10
C GLY A 353 20.52 -2.92 -7.38
N ILE A 354 19.69 -2.99 -6.32
CA ILE A 354 18.22 -2.91 -6.39
C ILE A 354 17.84 -1.52 -5.89
N HIS A 355 17.20 -0.73 -6.75
CA HIS A 355 16.79 0.61 -6.40
C HIS A 355 15.58 0.55 -5.48
N LEU A 356 15.75 0.99 -4.23
CA LEU A 356 14.67 1.07 -3.26
C LEU A 356 14.42 2.55 -2.93
N VAL A 357 13.16 2.95 -3.07
CA VAL A 357 12.65 4.29 -2.77
C VAL A 357 11.53 4.22 -1.76
N GLN A 358 11.37 5.32 -1.03
CA GLN A 358 10.28 5.50 -0.08
C GLN A 358 9.33 6.58 -0.57
N GLY A 359 8.04 6.38 -0.28
CA GLY A 359 7.01 7.38 -0.46
C GLY A 359 6.19 7.57 0.81
N TYR A 360 5.66 8.77 0.97
CA TYR A 360 4.76 9.15 2.06
C TYR A 360 3.46 9.67 1.53
N GLY A 361 2.39 9.33 2.24
CA GLY A 361 1.06 9.83 1.95
C GLY A 361 -0.02 9.13 2.78
N LEU A 362 -1.25 9.53 2.54
CA LEU A 362 -2.43 9.09 3.28
C LEU A 362 -3.57 8.76 2.31
N THR A 363 -4.58 8.05 2.78
CA THR A 363 -5.79 7.83 1.98
C THR A 363 -6.41 9.15 1.53
N GLU A 364 -6.40 10.15 2.40
CA GLU A 364 -6.91 11.51 2.17
C GLU A 364 -6.13 12.29 1.11
N THR A 365 -5.02 11.76 0.60
CA THR A 365 -4.16 12.42 -0.42
C THR A 365 -3.94 11.59 -1.70
N SER A 366 -4.71 10.56 -1.97
CA SER A 366 -4.90 9.81 -3.25
C SER A 366 -3.70 9.01 -3.83
N PRO A 367 -2.71 8.41 -3.14
CA PRO A 367 -2.31 8.62 -1.76
C PRO A 367 -1.07 9.50 -1.56
N VAL A 368 -0.17 9.67 -2.58
CA VAL A 368 1.23 10.11 -2.40
C VAL A 368 1.36 11.62 -2.26
N ILE A 369 2.03 12.06 -1.21
CA ILE A 369 2.41 13.46 -0.94
C ILE A 369 3.85 13.70 -1.38
N SER A 370 4.76 12.79 -1.07
CA SER A 370 6.18 12.89 -1.41
C SER A 370 6.76 11.52 -1.73
N ALA A 371 7.79 11.47 -2.56
CA ALA A 371 8.55 10.27 -2.85
C ALA A 371 10.02 10.59 -3.13
N GLU A 372 10.90 9.63 -2.81
CA GLU A 372 12.26 9.60 -3.35
C GLU A 372 12.16 9.33 -4.85
N ASN A 373 13.23 9.59 -5.60
CA ASN A 373 13.24 9.40 -7.05
C ASN A 373 14.42 8.57 -7.53
N ASP A 374 14.41 8.19 -8.82
CA ASP A 374 15.41 7.36 -9.49
C ASP A 374 16.86 7.82 -9.27
N THR A 375 17.10 9.11 -9.02
CA THR A 375 18.43 9.72 -8.99
C THR A 375 18.84 10.20 -7.61
N CYS A 376 17.89 10.44 -6.71
CA CYS A 376 18.11 11.09 -5.42
C CYS A 376 17.35 10.35 -4.31
N VAL A 377 18.11 9.54 -3.58
CA VAL A 377 17.66 8.90 -2.34
C VAL A 377 18.40 9.56 -1.18
N LYS A 378 17.70 10.14 -0.23
CA LYS A 378 18.28 10.76 0.97
C LYS A 378 17.92 9.95 2.21
N GLU A 379 18.93 9.39 2.86
CA GLU A 379 18.76 8.47 3.99
C GLU A 379 17.86 9.06 5.08
N GLY A 380 16.73 8.42 5.34
CA GLY A 380 15.74 8.77 6.35
C GLY A 380 14.71 9.81 5.93
N SER A 381 14.78 10.32 4.70
CA SER A 381 13.72 11.14 4.13
C SER A 381 12.62 10.24 3.52
N VAL A 382 11.48 10.86 3.24
CA VAL A 382 10.40 10.27 2.42
C VAL A 382 10.32 10.96 1.05
N GLY A 383 11.46 11.53 0.62
CA GLY A 383 11.62 12.17 -0.68
C GLY A 383 11.19 13.62 -0.74
N ILE A 384 10.94 14.07 -1.95
CA ILE A 384 10.56 15.45 -2.26
C ILE A 384 9.04 15.49 -2.48
N PRO A 385 8.33 16.57 -2.06
CA PRO A 385 6.93 16.76 -2.39
C PRO A 385 6.64 16.59 -3.88
N MET A 386 5.50 15.97 -4.22
CA MET A 386 5.06 15.80 -5.59
C MET A 386 4.85 17.16 -6.28
N GLY A 387 5.18 17.23 -7.58
CA GLY A 387 5.22 18.50 -8.31
C GLY A 387 3.88 19.23 -8.44
N SER A 388 2.77 18.52 -8.31
CA SER A 388 1.42 19.09 -8.36
C SER A 388 0.88 19.56 -7.00
N LEU A 389 1.69 19.48 -5.93
CA LEU A 389 1.27 19.74 -4.55
C LEU A 389 2.05 20.87 -3.90
N ASP A 390 1.35 21.65 -3.11
CA ASP A 390 1.96 22.54 -2.12
C ASP A 390 2.03 21.80 -0.79
N VAL A 391 3.24 21.66 -0.24
CA VAL A 391 3.48 21.04 1.08
C VAL A 391 4.19 22.05 1.98
N LYS A 392 3.70 22.21 3.21
CA LYS A 392 4.25 23.13 4.20
C LYS A 392 4.34 22.48 5.57
N ILE A 393 5.24 23.00 6.39
CA ILE A 393 5.33 22.66 7.81
C ILE A 393 4.68 23.79 8.60
N ASN A 394 3.56 23.49 9.22
CA ASN A 394 2.76 24.42 10.03
C ASN A 394 3.20 24.40 11.50
N ASN A 395 3.16 25.55 12.18
CA ASN A 395 3.49 25.70 13.62
C ASN A 395 4.84 25.08 14.00
N LYS A 396 5.92 25.47 13.28
CA LYS A 396 7.29 24.98 13.53
C LYS A 396 7.77 25.29 14.93
N ASP A 397 8.33 24.30 15.61
CA ASP A 397 9.07 24.48 16.87
C ASP A 397 10.50 25.00 16.62
N ALA A 398 11.30 25.13 17.70
CA ALA A 398 12.69 25.62 17.63
C ALA A 398 13.61 24.74 16.75
N ASN A 399 13.24 23.48 16.50
CA ASN A 399 13.98 22.53 15.65
C ASN A 399 13.45 22.52 14.20
N GLY A 400 12.45 23.35 13.89
CA GLY A 400 11.80 23.39 12.58
C GLY A 400 10.76 22.29 12.36
N ILE A 401 10.45 21.50 13.38
CA ILE A 401 9.45 20.42 13.33
C ILE A 401 8.06 21.01 13.57
N GLY A 402 7.09 20.63 12.74
CA GLY A 402 5.71 21.04 12.87
C GLY A 402 4.80 20.10 12.09
N GLU A 403 3.51 20.41 12.05
CA GLU A 403 2.53 19.61 11.32
C GLU A 403 2.74 19.75 9.81
N ILE A 404 2.73 18.62 9.11
CA ILE A 404 2.74 18.57 7.64
C ILE A 404 1.35 18.92 7.15
N ILE A 405 1.22 19.98 6.34
CA ILE A 405 -0.03 20.36 5.70
C ILE A 405 0.13 20.35 4.18
N VAL A 406 -0.94 19.93 3.49
CA VAL A 406 -0.92 19.69 2.04
C VAL A 406 -2.07 20.41 1.35
N LYS A 407 -1.79 20.98 0.19
CA LYS A 407 -2.80 21.55 -0.70
C LYS A 407 -2.53 21.08 -2.12
N GLY A 408 -3.58 20.64 -2.83
CA GLY A 408 -3.45 20.22 -4.22
C GLY A 408 -4.61 19.36 -4.69
N PRO A 409 -4.60 18.97 -5.96
CA PRO A 409 -5.71 18.22 -6.57
C PRO A 409 -5.89 16.81 -6.00
N ASN A 410 -4.86 16.24 -5.38
CA ASN A 410 -4.90 14.90 -4.77
C ASN A 410 -5.59 14.86 -3.40
N VAL A 411 -5.86 16.02 -2.79
CA VAL A 411 -6.55 16.09 -1.49
C VAL A 411 -8.00 15.64 -1.64
N MET A 412 -8.48 14.86 -0.70
CA MET A 412 -9.84 14.34 -0.64
C MET A 412 -10.92 15.42 -0.72
N LEU A 413 -12.12 15.03 -1.10
CA LEU A 413 -13.30 15.90 -1.04
C LEU A 413 -13.82 16.10 0.40
N GLY A 414 -13.43 15.25 1.32
CA GLY A 414 -13.85 15.24 2.73
C GLY A 414 -14.25 13.84 3.18
N TYR A 415 -14.75 13.75 4.41
CA TYR A 415 -15.31 12.52 4.95
C TYR A 415 -16.81 12.44 4.68
N TYR A 416 -17.26 11.33 4.12
CA TYR A 416 -18.65 11.13 3.70
C TYR A 416 -19.59 11.21 4.90
N LYS A 417 -20.58 12.11 4.82
CA LYS A 417 -21.56 12.40 5.89
C LYS A 417 -20.94 12.74 7.26
N ASN A 418 -19.77 13.38 7.24
CA ASN A 418 -19.08 13.81 8.44
C ASN A 418 -18.39 15.17 8.22
N GLU A 419 -19.21 16.23 8.18
CA GLU A 419 -18.74 17.61 7.96
C GLU A 419 -17.88 18.11 9.12
N GLU A 420 -18.20 17.71 10.36
CA GLU A 420 -17.43 18.11 11.55
C GLU A 420 -15.96 17.68 11.42
N GLN A 421 -15.71 16.39 11.23
CA GLN A 421 -14.34 15.88 11.04
C GLN A 421 -13.70 16.40 9.75
N THR A 422 -14.48 16.66 8.71
CA THR A 422 -13.96 17.27 7.48
C THR A 422 -13.41 18.67 7.77
N ASN A 423 -14.17 19.50 8.48
CA ASN A 423 -13.77 20.87 8.84
C ASN A 423 -12.62 20.91 9.86
N GLU A 424 -12.43 19.85 10.65
CA GLU A 424 -11.27 19.73 11.55
C GLU A 424 -9.95 19.60 10.78
N VAL A 425 -9.97 18.94 9.63
CA VAL A 425 -8.74 18.61 8.87
C VAL A 425 -8.58 19.40 7.57
N LEU A 426 -9.67 19.94 6.99
CA LEU A 426 -9.63 20.81 5.81
C LEU A 426 -9.88 22.26 6.24
N LYS A 427 -8.80 23.06 6.32
CA LYS A 427 -8.85 24.47 6.75
C LYS A 427 -8.20 25.37 5.71
N ASP A 428 -8.90 26.38 5.25
CA ASP A 428 -8.41 27.38 4.28
C ASP A 428 -7.81 26.75 3.01
N GLY A 429 -8.36 25.61 2.59
CA GLY A 429 -7.91 24.84 1.43
C GLY A 429 -6.66 23.99 1.67
N TRP A 430 -6.20 23.87 2.92
CA TRP A 430 -5.11 22.99 3.35
C TRP A 430 -5.67 21.78 4.08
N PHE A 431 -5.12 20.62 3.75
CA PHE A 431 -5.35 19.38 4.50
C PHE A 431 -4.30 19.25 5.61
N HIS A 432 -4.75 19.16 6.84
CA HIS A 432 -3.97 18.92 8.05
C HIS A 432 -3.79 17.42 8.26
N THR A 433 -2.57 16.92 8.04
CA THR A 433 -2.31 15.48 8.02
C THR A 433 -2.31 14.86 9.41
N GLY A 434 -2.05 15.65 10.44
CA GLY A 434 -1.77 15.17 11.80
C GLY A 434 -0.39 14.51 11.95
N ASP A 435 0.42 14.46 10.89
CA ASP A 435 1.78 13.95 10.92
C ASP A 435 2.76 15.11 11.15
N LEU A 436 3.80 14.89 11.97
CA LEU A 436 4.84 15.84 12.29
C LEU A 436 6.08 15.57 11.44
N GLY A 437 6.74 16.66 11.03
CA GLY A 437 7.96 16.53 10.24
C GLY A 437 8.64 17.87 9.97
N TYR A 438 9.65 17.83 9.12
CA TYR A 438 10.35 19.01 8.64
C TYR A 438 10.79 18.84 7.19
N ILE A 439 11.03 19.96 6.52
CA ILE A 439 11.63 20.00 5.17
C ILE A 439 13.02 20.60 5.34
N ASP A 440 14.05 19.91 4.84
CA ASP A 440 15.42 20.37 4.91
C ASP A 440 15.77 21.43 3.84
N ALA A 441 17.02 21.90 3.84
CA ALA A 441 17.47 22.94 2.91
C ALA A 441 17.49 22.48 1.44
N ASP A 442 17.54 21.18 1.19
CA ASP A 442 17.52 20.59 -0.15
C ASP A 442 16.09 20.27 -0.62
N GLY A 443 15.07 20.51 0.22
CA GLY A 443 13.66 20.29 -0.09
C GLY A 443 13.14 18.89 0.24
N TYR A 444 13.93 18.04 0.91
CA TYR A 444 13.49 16.71 1.32
C TYR A 444 12.61 16.76 2.56
N LEU A 445 11.51 16.00 2.52
CA LEU A 445 10.60 15.85 3.63
C LEU A 445 11.05 14.71 4.55
N PHE A 446 11.05 14.98 5.86
CA PHE A 446 11.32 14.02 6.91
C PHE A 446 10.13 13.95 7.85
N ILE A 447 9.67 12.74 8.15
CA ILE A 447 8.60 12.48 9.11
C ILE A 447 9.24 12.12 10.44
N THR A 448 8.73 12.69 11.52
CA THR A 448 9.19 12.41 12.89
C THR A 448 8.21 11.57 13.68
N GLY A 449 6.91 11.59 13.31
CA GLY A 449 5.85 10.80 13.93
C GLY A 449 4.48 11.45 13.82
N ARG A 450 3.49 10.93 14.56
CA ARG A 450 2.14 11.49 14.58
C ARG A 450 1.93 12.44 15.75
N GLN A 451 1.19 13.51 15.51
CA GLN A 451 0.92 14.53 16.55
C GLN A 451 0.18 13.94 17.75
N LYS A 452 -0.79 13.04 17.52
CA LYS A 452 -1.59 12.41 18.56
C LYS A 452 -0.86 11.33 19.35
N ASP A 453 0.17 10.72 18.74
CA ASP A 453 0.95 9.64 19.34
C ASP A 453 2.22 10.19 20.04
N LEU A 454 2.47 11.50 19.90
CA LEU A 454 3.60 12.18 20.52
C LEU A 454 3.55 12.10 22.05
N ILE A 455 4.57 11.49 22.65
CA ILE A 455 4.71 11.42 24.10
C ILE A 455 5.52 12.63 24.58
N VAL A 456 4.90 13.46 25.42
CA VAL A 456 5.57 14.61 26.02
C VAL A 456 5.87 14.31 27.48
N LEU A 457 7.16 14.20 27.82
CA LEU A 457 7.60 13.94 29.17
C LEU A 457 7.48 15.21 30.04
N LYS A 458 7.47 15.07 31.37
CA LYS A 458 7.37 16.17 32.34
C LYS A 458 8.44 17.25 32.15
N ASN A 459 9.62 16.89 31.66
CA ASN A 459 10.70 17.84 31.37
C ASN A 459 10.56 18.53 30.01
N GLY A 460 9.44 18.33 29.30
CA GLY A 460 9.18 18.89 27.96
C GLY A 460 9.84 18.13 26.80
N LYS A 461 10.61 17.05 27.09
CA LYS A 461 11.21 16.23 26.03
C LYS A 461 10.10 15.50 25.24
N LYS A 462 10.14 15.63 23.92
CA LYS A 462 9.25 14.93 22.98
C LYS A 462 9.86 13.56 22.63
N VAL A 463 9.07 12.51 22.71
CA VAL A 463 9.44 11.14 22.31
C VAL A 463 8.48 10.68 21.23
N PHE A 464 9.03 10.23 20.12
CA PHE A 464 8.29 9.69 18.99
C PHE A 464 8.31 8.15 19.08
N PRO A 465 7.17 7.50 19.31
CA PRO A 465 7.08 6.04 19.48
C PRO A 465 7.71 5.26 18.33
N GLU A 466 7.47 5.68 17.11
CA GLU A 466 7.90 4.99 15.89
C GLU A 466 9.44 4.90 15.79
N GLU A 467 10.17 5.89 16.30
CA GLU A 467 11.64 5.86 16.32
C GLU A 467 12.16 4.73 17.23
N LEU A 468 11.47 4.49 18.35
CA LEU A 468 11.83 3.42 19.29
C LEU A 468 11.40 2.05 18.74
N GLU A 469 10.23 1.95 18.16
CA GLU A 469 9.69 0.72 17.56
C GLU A 469 10.60 0.19 16.45
N ILE A 470 11.09 1.06 15.55
CA ILE A 470 12.06 0.67 14.52
C ILE A 470 13.31 0.03 15.13
N LEU A 471 13.78 0.53 16.27
CA LEU A 471 14.98 0.01 16.92
C LEU A 471 14.72 -1.32 17.64
N ILE A 472 13.58 -1.42 18.31
CA ILE A 472 13.19 -2.63 19.07
C ILE A 472 12.89 -3.77 18.10
N ASN A 473 12.20 -3.51 17.00
CA ASN A 473 11.90 -4.50 15.95
C ASN A 473 13.15 -5.01 15.19
N ARG A 474 14.35 -4.45 15.47
CA ARG A 474 15.62 -4.99 14.97
C ARG A 474 16.10 -6.24 15.71
N LEU A 475 15.57 -6.49 16.92
CA LEU A 475 15.93 -7.63 17.71
C LEU A 475 15.29 -8.89 17.13
N ASP A 476 16.08 -9.93 16.88
CA ASP A 476 15.57 -11.18 16.31
C ASP A 476 14.52 -11.86 17.21
N GLU A 477 14.60 -11.61 18.52
CA GLU A 477 13.69 -12.10 19.55
C GLU A 477 12.34 -11.41 19.54
N VAL A 478 12.22 -10.24 18.88
CA VAL A 478 10.99 -9.46 18.78
C VAL A 478 10.31 -9.76 17.45
N GLU A 479 9.04 -10.10 17.49
CA GLU A 479 8.19 -10.24 16.32
C GLU A 479 7.51 -8.91 15.97
N GLU A 480 7.00 -8.23 17.01
CA GLU A 480 6.34 -6.93 16.90
C GLU A 480 6.42 -6.18 18.24
N CYS A 481 6.43 -4.86 18.21
CA CYS A 481 6.34 -4.04 19.41
C CYS A 481 5.47 -2.81 19.19
N PHE A 482 4.92 -2.29 20.31
CA PHE A 482 4.13 -1.07 20.35
C PHE A 482 4.60 -0.20 21.50
N VAL A 483 5.00 1.06 21.19
CA VAL A 483 5.48 2.04 22.17
C VAL A 483 4.41 3.09 22.43
N TYR A 484 4.14 3.38 23.68
CA TYR A 484 3.11 4.35 24.08
C TYR A 484 3.41 5.02 25.42
N GLY A 485 2.70 6.13 25.70
CA GLY A 485 2.80 6.83 26.96
C GLY A 485 1.78 6.34 27.99
N LEU A 486 2.22 6.03 29.21
CA LEU A 486 1.34 5.78 30.34
C LEU A 486 1.51 6.86 31.42
N PRO A 487 0.41 7.34 32.05
CA PRO A 487 0.51 8.19 33.24
C PRO A 487 1.34 7.48 34.34
N ASP A 488 2.23 8.21 35.00
CA ASP A 488 2.97 7.64 36.13
C ASP A 488 2.01 7.41 37.31
N ALA A 489 2.10 6.23 37.91
CA ALA A 489 1.27 5.85 39.05
C ALA A 489 1.54 6.72 40.31
N GLN A 490 2.74 7.36 40.41
CA GLN A 490 3.14 8.19 41.54
C GLN A 490 2.97 9.69 41.27
N ASP A 491 2.91 10.10 40.00
CA ASP A 491 2.73 11.49 39.58
C ASP A 491 1.89 11.55 38.31
N SER A 492 0.62 11.89 38.46
CA SER A 492 -0.35 11.98 37.37
C SER A 492 0.01 13.03 36.29
N ASN A 493 0.96 13.93 36.58
CA ASN A 493 1.46 14.93 35.63
C ASN A 493 2.70 14.45 34.88
N ASP A 494 3.19 13.23 35.15
CA ASP A 494 4.31 12.61 34.41
C ASP A 494 3.82 11.46 33.55
N VAL A 495 4.43 11.32 32.37
CA VAL A 495 4.15 10.24 31.43
C VAL A 495 5.39 9.37 31.29
N LYS A 496 5.22 8.08 31.50
CA LYS A 496 6.28 7.08 31.28
C LYS A 496 6.13 6.45 29.89
N VAL A 497 7.23 6.39 29.17
CA VAL A 497 7.29 5.67 27.90
C VAL A 497 7.26 4.17 28.20
N SER A 498 6.30 3.48 27.64
CA SER A 498 6.06 2.04 27.84
C SER A 498 6.14 1.32 26.51
N VAL A 499 6.49 0.03 26.53
CA VAL A 499 6.52 -0.82 25.34
C VAL A 499 5.80 -2.13 25.62
N GLU A 500 4.93 -2.52 24.70
CA GLU A 500 4.44 -3.90 24.59
C GLU A 500 5.26 -4.63 23.52
N VAL A 501 5.62 -5.88 23.77
CA VAL A 501 6.46 -6.66 22.87
C VAL A 501 5.85 -8.04 22.69
N VAL A 502 5.64 -8.42 21.44
CA VAL A 502 5.38 -9.80 21.04
C VAL A 502 6.71 -10.43 20.67
N TYR A 503 7.10 -11.48 21.36
CA TYR A 503 8.35 -12.13 21.06
C TYR A 503 8.21 -13.23 19.99
N ASN A 504 9.26 -13.40 19.18
CA ASN A 504 9.32 -14.42 18.16
C ASN A 504 9.55 -15.80 18.76
N GLU A 505 8.49 -16.61 18.91
CA GLU A 505 8.55 -17.93 19.51
C GLU A 505 9.57 -18.87 18.83
N THR A 506 9.68 -18.81 17.51
CA THR A 506 10.59 -19.69 16.76
C THR A 506 12.05 -19.37 17.10
N VAL A 507 12.37 -18.08 17.14
CA VAL A 507 13.74 -17.62 17.47
C VAL A 507 14.05 -17.85 18.93
N THR A 508 13.17 -17.49 19.83
CA THR A 508 13.38 -17.63 21.28
C THR A 508 13.52 -19.10 21.70
N LYS A 509 12.67 -20.00 21.17
CA LYS A 509 12.79 -21.44 21.40
C LYS A 509 14.10 -22.03 20.86
N SER A 510 14.59 -21.50 19.74
CA SER A 510 15.87 -21.97 19.16
C SER A 510 17.09 -21.45 19.93
N LYS A 511 17.09 -20.17 20.34
CA LYS A 511 18.21 -19.55 21.06
C LYS A 511 18.24 -19.93 22.55
N TYR A 512 17.06 -20.06 23.16
CA TYR A 512 16.88 -20.28 24.61
C TYR A 512 15.92 -21.43 24.92
N PRO A 513 16.25 -22.68 24.53
CA PRO A 513 15.32 -23.82 24.54
C PRO A 513 14.80 -24.21 25.93
N ASN A 514 15.51 -23.84 26.98
CA ASN A 514 15.19 -24.19 28.39
C ASN A 514 14.75 -22.98 29.23
N ALA A 515 14.65 -21.78 28.64
CA ALA A 515 14.28 -20.60 29.38
C ALA A 515 12.79 -20.61 29.75
N THR A 516 12.49 -20.25 30.97
CA THR A 516 11.12 -19.97 31.42
C THR A 516 10.61 -18.68 30.77
N GLU A 517 9.29 -18.47 30.81
CA GLU A 517 8.69 -17.26 30.27
C GLU A 517 9.23 -15.98 30.95
N GLN A 518 9.50 -16.05 32.26
CA GLN A 518 10.09 -14.91 32.98
C GLN A 518 11.53 -14.63 32.56
N GLU A 519 12.33 -15.66 32.38
CA GLU A 519 13.72 -15.51 31.88
C GLU A 519 13.75 -14.96 30.45
N LEU A 520 12.82 -15.38 29.59
CA LEU A 520 12.69 -14.79 28.25
C LEU A 520 12.33 -13.30 28.29
N LYS A 521 11.42 -12.91 29.17
CA LYS A 521 11.08 -11.49 29.39
C LYS A 521 12.30 -10.68 29.85
N ASP A 522 13.08 -11.21 30.78
CA ASP A 522 14.28 -10.55 31.29
C ASP A 522 15.38 -10.47 30.21
N ILE A 523 15.56 -11.50 29.39
CA ILE A 523 16.50 -11.51 28.26
C ILE A 523 16.11 -10.44 27.23
N ILE A 524 14.86 -10.45 26.76
CA ILE A 524 14.37 -9.50 25.76
C ILE A 524 14.48 -8.07 26.30
N TRP A 525 14.14 -7.87 27.56
CA TRP A 525 14.27 -6.58 28.20
C TRP A 525 15.73 -6.08 28.25
N ASN A 526 16.67 -6.95 28.59
CA ASN A 526 18.09 -6.63 28.56
C ASN A 526 18.56 -6.23 27.15
N GLU A 527 18.14 -6.96 26.12
CA GLU A 527 18.46 -6.60 24.74
C GLU A 527 17.88 -5.24 24.35
N ILE A 528 16.62 -4.94 24.70
CA ILE A 528 16.00 -3.64 24.49
C ILE A 528 16.78 -2.53 25.21
N THR A 529 17.15 -2.70 26.46
CA THR A 529 17.87 -1.68 27.24
C THR A 529 19.31 -1.44 26.77
N ASN A 530 19.90 -2.39 26.05
CA ASN A 530 21.23 -2.27 25.44
C ASN A 530 21.21 -1.56 24.07
N LEU A 531 20.04 -1.24 23.51
CA LEU A 531 19.94 -0.49 22.27
C LEU A 531 20.50 0.94 22.46
N PRO A 532 21.17 1.51 21.43
CA PRO A 532 21.92 2.78 21.55
C PRO A 532 21.04 4.04 21.54
N VAL A 533 19.90 4.05 22.22
CA VAL A 533 18.97 5.20 22.30
C VAL A 533 18.51 5.41 23.74
N ASP A 534 17.86 6.52 24.02
CA ASP A 534 17.18 6.86 25.28
C ASP A 534 16.10 5.84 25.74
N VAL A 535 16.30 4.58 25.42
CA VAL A 535 15.51 3.41 25.80
C VAL A 535 15.43 3.24 27.32
N ARG A 536 16.34 3.91 28.07
CA ARG A 536 16.30 4.01 29.54
C ARG A 536 15.00 4.60 30.10
N LEU A 537 14.19 5.20 29.22
CA LEU A 537 12.88 5.74 29.57
C LEU A 537 11.76 4.69 29.49
N LEU A 538 12.01 3.54 28.87
CA LEU A 538 11.00 2.51 28.66
C LEU A 538 10.74 1.71 29.94
N ARG A 539 9.46 1.45 30.22
CA ARG A 539 9.04 0.44 31.19
C ARG A 539 8.55 -0.81 30.43
N PRO A 540 9.04 -2.01 30.81
CA PRO A 540 8.70 -3.21 30.04
C PRO A 540 7.28 -3.68 30.33
N TYR A 541 6.57 -3.97 29.26
CA TYR A 541 5.38 -4.78 29.28
C TYR A 541 5.54 -5.83 28.18
N ILE A 542 6.07 -7.00 28.52
CA ILE A 542 6.36 -8.06 27.53
C ILE A 542 5.22 -9.08 27.59
N ARG A 543 4.49 -9.23 26.48
CA ARG A 543 3.42 -10.21 26.32
C ARG A 543 3.81 -11.26 25.27
N LYS A 544 3.18 -12.43 25.37
CA LYS A 544 3.32 -13.51 24.39
C LYS A 544 2.49 -13.27 23.13
N GLU A 545 1.36 -12.57 23.28
CA GLU A 545 0.42 -12.21 22.21
C GLU A 545 -0.18 -10.83 22.53
N PHE A 546 -0.56 -10.05 21.47
CA PHE A 546 -1.34 -8.82 21.60
C PHE A 546 -2.78 -9.12 21.98
#